data_7abc008aea228eecb358e8d4ccffee18
#
_entry.id   7abc008aea228eecb358e8d4ccffee18
#
_cell.length_a   1.000
_cell.length_b   1.000
_cell.length_c   1.000
_cell.angle_alpha   90.00
_cell.angle_beta   90.00
_cell.angle_gamma   90.00
#
_symmetry.space_group_name_H-M   'P 1'
#
loop_
_entity.id
_entity.type
_entity.pdbx_description
1 polymer ?
#
loop_
_entity_poly.entity_id
_entity_poly.type
_entity_poly.pdbx_seq_one_letter_code
_entity_poly.pdbx_strand_id
1 'polypeptide(L)'
;MSRVARKTRHIPAHLLNGFAVLLLTSWGALALWFQSSQHSVVRWVAILVWSALGVSVVLSLSGLFGRKRRNITGFVFVLATACLLLWWGTLRPSHQRAWADDVAQLLEARVEGNHVHLKNVRNFEWRSETDYTPRWESRTYDLDRLRNADLVLSYWMGPHI
;
A
#
# COMPACT_ATOMS: atom_id res chain seq x y z
N MET A 1 -27.12 -36.14 34.58
CA MET A 1 -26.46 -34.95 34.03
C MET A 1 -25.45 -35.37 32.99
N SER A 2 -25.83 -35.39 31.71
CA SER A 2 -24.93 -35.76 30.59
C SER A 2 -24.15 -34.54 30.14
N ARG A 3 -22.83 -34.60 30.27
CA ARG A 3 -21.92 -33.57 29.71
C ARG A 3 -21.90 -33.67 28.17
N VAL A 4 -22.55 -32.74 27.50
CA VAL A 4 -22.41 -32.59 26.06
C VAL A 4 -20.99 -32.08 25.78
N ALA A 5 -20.11 -32.97 25.36
CA ALA A 5 -18.77 -32.63 24.93
C ALA A 5 -18.88 -31.75 23.65
N ARG A 6 -18.57 -30.49 23.75
CA ARG A 6 -18.47 -29.53 22.63
C ARG A 6 -17.31 -29.99 21.73
N LYS A 7 -17.61 -30.67 20.65
CA LYS A 7 -16.64 -31.09 19.62
C LYS A 7 -16.11 -29.85 18.93
N THR A 8 -14.97 -29.33 19.38
CA THR A 8 -14.26 -28.24 18.69
C THR A 8 -13.86 -28.74 17.29
N ARG A 9 -14.48 -28.18 16.25
CA ARG A 9 -14.11 -28.46 14.85
C ARG A 9 -12.74 -27.79 14.61
N HIS A 10 -11.67 -28.58 14.67
CA HIS A 10 -10.36 -28.12 14.24
C HIS A 10 -10.36 -27.96 12.72
N ILE A 11 -10.11 -26.72 12.25
CA ILE A 11 -9.89 -26.47 10.82
C ILE A 11 -8.60 -27.22 10.44
N PRO A 12 -8.61 -28.07 9.42
CA PRO A 12 -7.42 -28.81 9.03
C PRO A 12 -6.32 -27.87 8.53
N ALA A 13 -5.09 -28.09 8.98
CA ALA A 13 -3.94 -27.21 8.73
C ALA A 13 -3.69 -26.92 7.22
N HIS A 14 -4.00 -27.89 6.34
CA HIS A 14 -3.86 -27.67 4.90
C HIS A 14 -4.82 -26.60 4.33
N LEU A 15 -6.02 -26.46 4.90
CA LEU A 15 -6.96 -25.40 4.49
C LEU A 15 -6.47 -24.02 4.95
N LEU A 16 -5.94 -23.93 6.17
CA LEU A 16 -5.36 -22.70 6.69
C LEU A 16 -4.14 -22.25 5.87
N ASN A 17 -3.26 -23.20 5.56
CA ASN A 17 -2.09 -22.93 4.71
C ASN A 17 -2.49 -22.53 3.29
N GLY A 18 -3.49 -23.20 2.70
CA GLY A 18 -4.02 -22.84 1.39
C GLY A 18 -4.58 -21.43 1.36
N PHE A 19 -5.34 -21.04 2.39
CA PHE A 19 -5.87 -19.68 2.54
C PHE A 19 -4.76 -18.63 2.68
N ALA A 20 -3.74 -18.90 3.50
CA ALA A 20 -2.59 -18.00 3.65
C ALA A 20 -1.83 -17.80 2.32
N VAL A 21 -1.62 -18.87 1.55
CA VAL A 21 -1.00 -18.79 0.23
C VAL A 21 -1.84 -17.96 -0.73
N LEU A 22 -3.18 -18.13 -0.73
CA LEU A 22 -4.07 -17.31 -1.56
C LEU A 22 -4.00 -15.83 -1.20
N LEU A 23 -4.00 -15.49 0.09
CA LEU A 23 -3.86 -14.10 0.53
C LEU A 23 -2.53 -13.50 0.09
N LEU A 24 -1.41 -14.21 0.29
CA LEU A 24 -0.09 -13.74 -0.15
C LEU A 24 0.00 -13.60 -1.67
N THR A 25 -0.61 -14.53 -2.41
CA THR A 25 -0.63 -14.47 -3.88
C THR A 25 -1.42 -13.27 -4.36
N SER A 26 -2.59 -13.00 -3.78
CA SER A 26 -3.42 -11.85 -4.11
C SER A 26 -2.72 -10.53 -3.76
N TRP A 27 -2.14 -10.45 -2.57
CA TRP A 27 -1.36 -9.27 -2.16
C TRP A 27 -0.19 -9.01 -3.08
N GLY A 28 0.60 -10.03 -3.41
CA GLY A 28 1.76 -9.87 -4.28
C GLY A 28 1.38 -9.48 -5.71
N ALA A 29 0.26 -9.99 -6.25
CA ALA A 29 -0.25 -9.58 -7.54
C ALA A 29 -0.65 -8.09 -7.56
N LEU A 30 -1.33 -7.62 -6.51
CA LEU A 30 -1.68 -6.20 -6.34
C LEU A 30 -0.42 -5.34 -6.15
N ALA A 31 0.55 -5.79 -5.35
CA ALA A 31 1.81 -5.10 -5.17
C ALA A 31 2.56 -4.91 -6.49
N LEU A 32 2.66 -5.96 -7.30
CA LEU A 32 3.25 -5.90 -8.63
C LEU A 32 2.44 -5.02 -9.59
N TRP A 33 1.13 -5.03 -9.51
CA TRP A 33 0.27 -4.20 -10.36
C TRP A 33 0.48 -2.71 -10.11
N PHE A 34 0.47 -2.29 -8.85
CA PHE A 34 0.49 -0.87 -8.50
C PHE A 34 1.91 -0.28 -8.41
N GLN A 35 2.92 -1.08 -8.06
CA GLN A 35 4.26 -0.58 -7.76
C GLN A 35 5.32 -0.92 -8.80
N SER A 36 5.06 -1.88 -9.73
CA SER A 36 6.04 -2.18 -10.77
C SER A 36 6.07 -1.11 -11.86
N SER A 37 7.18 -1.09 -12.60
CA SER A 37 7.44 -0.10 -13.66
C SER A 37 6.31 -0.04 -14.70
N GLN A 38 6.18 1.10 -15.38
CA GLN A 38 5.14 1.40 -16.37
C GLN A 38 5.15 0.50 -17.63
N HIS A 39 6.17 -0.36 -17.80
CA HIS A 39 6.22 -1.29 -18.94
C HIS A 39 5.17 -2.38 -18.77
N SER A 40 4.05 -2.26 -19.46
CA SER A 40 2.88 -3.12 -19.34
C SER A 40 3.18 -4.61 -19.50
N VAL A 41 4.05 -4.99 -20.44
CA VAL A 41 4.39 -6.39 -20.71
C VAL A 41 5.13 -7.03 -19.53
N VAL A 42 6.16 -6.36 -18.99
CA VAL A 42 6.94 -6.88 -17.85
C VAL A 42 6.06 -7.05 -16.62
N ARG A 43 5.19 -6.08 -16.37
CA ARG A 43 4.22 -6.14 -15.26
C ARG A 43 3.28 -7.34 -15.39
N TRP A 44 2.70 -7.55 -16.58
CA TRP A 44 1.80 -8.69 -16.81
C TRP A 44 2.52 -10.04 -16.67
N VAL A 45 3.73 -10.16 -17.22
CA VAL A 45 4.54 -11.38 -17.08
C VAL A 45 4.84 -11.66 -15.60
N ALA A 46 5.26 -10.66 -14.84
CA ALA A 46 5.54 -10.82 -13.40
C ALA A 46 4.30 -11.28 -12.62
N ILE A 47 3.12 -10.69 -12.87
CA ILE A 47 1.86 -11.06 -12.24
C ILE A 47 1.45 -12.48 -12.61
N LEU A 48 1.56 -12.86 -13.89
CA LEU A 48 1.22 -14.20 -14.36
C LEU A 48 2.12 -15.27 -13.73
N VAL A 49 3.43 -15.04 -13.70
CA VAL A 49 4.40 -15.96 -13.08
C VAL A 49 4.13 -16.09 -11.58
N TRP A 50 3.93 -14.98 -10.88
CA TRP A 50 3.60 -14.96 -9.45
C TRP A 50 2.30 -15.72 -9.15
N SER A 51 1.23 -15.44 -9.89
CA SER A 51 -0.07 -16.08 -9.71
C SER A 51 -0.01 -17.58 -10.02
N ALA A 52 0.68 -17.97 -11.09
CA ALA A 52 0.87 -19.38 -11.45
C ALA A 52 1.65 -20.13 -10.37
N LEU A 53 2.64 -19.51 -9.75
CA LEU A 53 3.40 -20.08 -8.63
C LEU A 53 2.50 -20.29 -7.40
N GLY A 54 1.70 -19.31 -7.02
CA GLY A 54 0.75 -19.41 -5.91
C GLY A 54 -0.30 -20.51 -6.14
N VAL A 55 -0.89 -20.56 -7.33
CA VAL A 55 -1.83 -21.62 -7.72
C VAL A 55 -1.18 -23.01 -7.66
N SER A 56 0.07 -23.16 -8.15
CA SER A 56 0.76 -24.45 -8.10
C SER A 56 1.04 -24.91 -6.67
N VAL A 57 1.28 -24.01 -5.72
CA VAL A 57 1.39 -24.36 -4.29
C VAL A 57 0.05 -24.83 -3.75
N VAL A 58 -1.04 -24.11 -3.99
CA VAL A 58 -2.39 -24.51 -3.55
C VAL A 58 -2.75 -25.91 -4.09
N LEU A 59 -2.53 -26.16 -5.37
CA LEU A 59 -2.75 -27.46 -6.00
C LEU A 59 -1.85 -28.55 -5.39
N SER A 60 -0.64 -28.23 -4.99
CA SER A 60 0.26 -29.18 -4.33
C SER A 60 -0.19 -29.54 -2.90
N LEU A 61 -0.88 -28.64 -2.19
CA LEU A 61 -1.46 -28.88 -0.87
C LEU A 61 -2.70 -29.77 -0.93
N SER A 62 -3.43 -29.80 -2.05
CA SER A 62 -4.59 -30.69 -2.24
C SER A 62 -4.22 -32.17 -2.44
N GLY A 63 -2.93 -32.50 -2.45
CA GLY A 63 -2.45 -33.87 -2.61
C GLY A 63 -2.29 -34.35 -4.06
N LEU A 64 -2.57 -33.49 -5.06
CA LEU A 64 -2.42 -33.80 -6.48
C LEU A 64 -0.97 -34.10 -6.90
N PHE A 65 0.00 -33.66 -6.10
CA PHE A 65 1.43 -33.85 -6.40
C PHE A 65 2.15 -34.61 -5.29
N GLY A 66 3.14 -35.40 -5.69
CA GLY A 66 3.99 -36.13 -4.74
C GLY A 66 4.76 -35.19 -3.79
N ARG A 67 5.15 -35.71 -2.62
CA ARG A 67 5.80 -34.99 -1.51
C ARG A 67 7.00 -34.14 -1.97
N LYS A 68 7.86 -34.69 -2.86
CA LYS A 68 9.05 -33.99 -3.37
C LYS A 68 8.67 -32.73 -4.12
N ARG A 69 7.69 -32.81 -5.03
CA ARG A 69 7.23 -31.65 -5.83
C ARG A 69 6.59 -30.59 -4.93
N ARG A 70 5.77 -31.02 -3.97
CA ARG A 70 5.16 -30.12 -2.98
C ARG A 70 6.22 -29.33 -2.19
N ASN A 71 7.28 -29.98 -1.73
CA ASN A 71 8.35 -29.30 -0.99
C ASN A 71 9.10 -28.32 -1.86
N ILE A 72 9.37 -28.66 -3.12
CA ILE A 72 10.05 -27.78 -4.07
C ILE A 72 9.19 -26.55 -4.38
N THR A 73 7.92 -26.72 -4.74
CA THR A 73 7.02 -25.59 -5.04
C THR A 73 6.83 -24.69 -3.83
N GLY A 74 6.69 -25.25 -2.63
CA GLY A 74 6.61 -24.51 -1.38
C GLY A 74 7.88 -23.70 -1.12
N PHE A 75 9.05 -24.31 -1.27
CA PHE A 75 10.33 -23.60 -1.10
C PHE A 75 10.51 -22.45 -2.10
N VAL A 76 10.21 -22.69 -3.38
CA VAL A 76 10.29 -21.66 -4.43
C VAL A 76 9.33 -20.52 -4.13
N PHE A 77 8.11 -20.81 -3.66
CA PHE A 77 7.15 -19.77 -3.28
C PHE A 77 7.62 -18.92 -2.10
N VAL A 78 8.19 -19.55 -1.07
CA VAL A 78 8.76 -18.83 0.08
C VAL A 78 9.90 -17.95 -0.35
N LEU A 79 10.81 -18.44 -1.19
CA LEU A 79 11.92 -17.66 -1.72
C LEU A 79 11.43 -16.47 -2.57
N ALA A 80 10.48 -16.71 -3.47
CA ALA A 80 9.88 -15.66 -4.29
C ALA A 80 9.15 -14.61 -3.42
N THR A 81 8.46 -15.03 -2.36
CA THR A 81 7.83 -14.13 -1.40
C THR A 81 8.88 -13.29 -0.67
N ALA A 82 9.98 -13.89 -0.22
CA ALA A 82 11.08 -13.15 0.39
C ALA A 82 11.68 -12.11 -0.55
N CYS A 83 11.93 -12.47 -1.81
CA CYS A 83 12.39 -11.52 -2.84
C CYS A 83 11.39 -10.37 -3.06
N LEU A 84 10.09 -10.68 -3.12
CA LEU A 84 9.04 -9.67 -3.28
C LEU A 84 8.98 -8.73 -2.07
N LEU A 85 9.12 -9.24 -0.85
CA LEU A 85 9.16 -8.43 0.38
C LEU A 85 10.40 -7.55 0.45
N LEU A 86 11.57 -8.07 0.07
CA LEU A 86 12.79 -7.27 -0.02
C LEU A 86 12.65 -6.15 -1.03
N TRP A 87 12.13 -6.45 -2.23
CA TRP A 87 11.83 -5.42 -3.23
C TRP A 87 10.82 -4.40 -2.69
N TRP A 88 9.73 -4.83 -2.06
CA TRP A 88 8.75 -3.94 -1.44
C TRP A 88 9.39 -3.00 -0.42
N GLY A 89 10.33 -3.49 0.40
CA GLY A 89 11.07 -2.68 1.37
C GLY A 89 11.98 -1.62 0.74
N THR A 90 12.31 -1.74 -0.56
CA THR A 90 13.08 -0.71 -1.29
C THR A 90 12.22 0.43 -1.83
N LEU A 91 10.89 0.25 -1.86
CA LEU A 91 9.97 1.27 -2.35
C LEU A 91 9.94 2.45 -1.40
N ARG A 92 10.38 3.60 -1.87
CA ARG A 92 10.34 4.84 -1.10
C ARG A 92 9.36 5.81 -1.74
N PRO A 93 8.61 6.57 -0.92
CA PRO A 93 7.82 7.69 -1.41
C PRO A 93 8.75 8.65 -2.16
N SER A 94 8.33 9.10 -3.33
CA SER A 94 9.09 10.07 -4.12
C SER A 94 8.29 11.37 -4.23
N HIS A 95 8.95 12.49 -3.91
CA HIS A 95 8.40 13.82 -4.15
C HIS A 95 8.60 14.28 -5.61
N GLN A 96 9.42 13.54 -6.39
CA GLN A 96 9.78 13.88 -7.78
C GLN A 96 8.91 13.14 -8.81
N ARG A 97 7.63 12.99 -8.53
CA ARG A 97 6.64 12.46 -9.50
C ARG A 97 5.86 13.62 -10.11
N ALA A 98 5.25 13.36 -11.25
CA ALA A 98 4.24 14.28 -11.82
C ALA A 98 2.96 14.18 -10.96
N TRP A 99 2.98 14.87 -9.81
CA TRP A 99 1.82 15.00 -8.95
C TRP A 99 0.83 16.00 -9.56
N ALA A 100 -0.45 15.88 -9.20
CA ALA A 100 -1.41 16.94 -9.51
C ALA A 100 -0.94 18.25 -8.86
N ASP A 101 -1.23 19.38 -9.51
CA ASP A 101 -0.69 20.69 -9.12
C ASP A 101 -0.96 21.04 -7.66
N ASP A 102 -2.13 20.65 -7.14
CA ASP A 102 -2.57 20.95 -5.77
C ASP A 102 -1.82 20.17 -4.67
N VAL A 103 -1.08 19.12 -5.06
CA VAL A 103 -0.23 18.29 -4.18
C VAL A 103 1.20 18.18 -4.68
N ALA A 104 1.60 18.98 -5.69
CA ALA A 104 2.89 18.88 -6.34
C ALA A 104 4.07 19.22 -5.42
N GLN A 105 3.86 20.05 -4.39
CA GLN A 105 4.90 20.42 -3.46
C GLN A 105 4.50 20.10 -2.03
N LEU A 106 5.42 19.47 -1.29
CA LEU A 106 5.24 19.18 0.13
C LEU A 106 5.52 20.44 0.94
N LEU A 107 4.64 20.75 1.90
CA LEU A 107 4.87 21.80 2.88
C LEU A 107 6.10 21.46 3.73
N GLU A 108 7.05 22.36 3.80
CA GLU A 108 8.21 22.29 4.69
C GLU A 108 8.05 23.31 5.81
N ALA A 109 8.25 22.87 7.06
CA ALA A 109 8.18 23.73 8.22
C ALA A 109 9.50 23.69 8.99
N ARG A 110 10.01 24.85 9.37
CA ARG A 110 11.18 25.02 10.23
C ARG A 110 10.87 25.97 11.37
N VAL A 111 11.14 25.53 12.59
CA VAL A 111 10.94 26.35 13.78
C VAL A 111 12.29 26.90 14.23
N GLU A 112 12.39 28.23 14.32
CA GLU A 112 13.58 28.94 14.81
C GLU A 112 13.17 29.91 15.93
N GLY A 113 13.46 29.52 17.19
CA GLY A 113 13.01 30.25 18.35
C GLY A 113 11.49 30.35 18.41
N ASN A 114 10.96 31.55 18.32
CA ASN A 114 9.52 31.85 18.34
C ASN A 114 8.90 32.04 16.93
N HIS A 115 9.67 31.75 15.88
CA HIS A 115 9.21 31.92 14.51
C HIS A 115 9.08 30.54 13.83
N VAL A 116 7.99 30.37 13.08
CA VAL A 116 7.76 29.23 12.19
C VAL A 116 7.88 29.71 10.74
N HIS A 117 8.88 29.18 10.04
CA HIS A 117 9.09 29.40 8.63
C HIS A 117 8.47 28.28 7.84
N LEU A 118 7.51 28.60 6.99
CA LEU A 118 6.83 27.65 6.10
C LEU A 118 7.28 27.91 4.67
N LYS A 119 7.66 26.84 3.95
CA LYS A 119 7.88 26.86 2.50
C LYS A 119 6.82 25.99 1.82
N ASN A 120 6.56 26.28 0.56
CA ASN A 120 5.59 25.57 -0.26
C ASN A 120 4.19 25.60 0.36
N VAL A 121 3.79 26.78 0.84
CA VAL A 121 2.41 27.03 1.27
C VAL A 121 1.55 27.20 0.03
N ARG A 122 0.52 26.37 -0.10
CA ARG A 122 -0.42 26.45 -1.22
C ARG A 122 -1.30 27.69 -1.09
N ASN A 123 -1.24 28.56 -2.08
CA ASN A 123 -2.04 29.79 -2.15
C ASN A 123 -2.64 29.95 -3.55
N PHE A 124 -3.44 28.96 -3.97
CA PHE A 124 -4.05 28.92 -5.29
C PHE A 124 -5.23 29.86 -5.38
N GLU A 125 -5.36 30.50 -6.54
CA GLU A 125 -6.53 31.32 -6.88
C GLU A 125 -7.54 30.46 -7.63
N TRP A 126 -8.58 30.02 -6.94
CA TRP A 126 -9.62 29.16 -7.49
C TRP A 126 -10.75 29.98 -8.09
N ARG A 127 -11.09 29.72 -9.35
CA ARG A 127 -12.25 30.27 -10.06
C ARG A 127 -13.37 29.25 -10.20
N SER A 128 -13.01 27.96 -10.34
CA SER A 128 -13.92 26.82 -10.32
C SER A 128 -13.18 25.57 -9.83
N GLU A 129 -13.83 24.40 -9.77
CA GLU A 129 -13.20 23.12 -9.40
C GLU A 129 -12.07 22.71 -10.37
N THR A 130 -12.12 23.19 -11.61
CA THR A 130 -11.15 22.83 -12.67
C THR A 130 -10.36 24.03 -13.19
N ASP A 131 -10.73 25.27 -12.83
CA ASP A 131 -10.05 26.49 -13.24
C ASP A 131 -9.43 27.18 -12.03
N TYR A 132 -8.11 27.16 -11.95
CA TYR A 132 -7.31 27.76 -10.89
C TYR A 132 -5.95 28.21 -11.40
N THR A 133 -5.34 29.13 -10.68
CA THR A 133 -3.95 29.55 -10.92
C THR A 133 -3.08 28.98 -9.78
N PRO A 134 -2.16 28.02 -10.06
CA PRO A 134 -1.27 27.48 -9.04
C PRO A 134 -0.30 28.57 -8.53
N ARG A 135 -0.24 28.74 -7.22
CA ARG A 135 0.73 29.64 -6.58
C ARG A 135 1.22 29.05 -5.28
N TRP A 136 2.53 28.95 -5.14
CA TRP A 136 3.21 28.49 -3.96
C TRP A 136 4.01 29.62 -3.34
N GLU A 137 3.95 29.79 -2.04
CA GLU A 137 4.61 30.88 -1.35
C GLU A 137 5.32 30.42 -0.06
N SER A 138 6.17 31.29 0.49
CA SER A 138 6.76 31.09 1.81
C SER A 138 6.11 32.05 2.81
N ARG A 139 5.86 31.59 4.03
CA ARG A 139 5.28 32.39 5.11
C ARG A 139 6.10 32.23 6.40
N THR A 140 6.15 33.28 7.19
CA THR A 140 6.73 33.26 8.53
C THR A 140 5.67 33.70 9.54
N TYR A 141 5.50 32.91 10.58
CA TYR A 141 4.58 33.20 11.68
C TYR A 141 5.35 33.38 12.97
N ASP A 142 4.97 34.37 13.76
CA ASP A 142 5.43 34.59 15.12
C ASP A 142 4.48 33.87 16.08
N LEU A 143 4.97 32.92 16.85
CA LEU A 143 4.16 32.07 17.73
C LEU A 143 3.52 32.88 18.88
N ASP A 144 4.16 33.98 19.37
CA ASP A 144 3.58 34.82 20.41
C ASP A 144 2.38 35.64 19.88
N ARG A 145 2.27 35.80 18.59
CA ARG A 145 1.17 36.53 17.95
C ARG A 145 0.07 35.63 17.41
N LEU A 146 0.23 34.32 17.53
CA LEU A 146 -0.75 33.33 17.10
C LEU A 146 -1.92 33.36 18.08
N ARG A 147 -3.14 33.60 17.57
CA ARG A 147 -4.35 33.61 18.39
C ARG A 147 -5.10 32.29 18.31
N ASN A 148 -5.22 31.73 17.11
CA ASN A 148 -5.95 30.49 16.84
C ASN A 148 -5.21 29.65 15.81
N ALA A 149 -5.40 28.35 15.87
CA ALA A 149 -5.05 27.40 14.81
C ALA A 149 -6.27 26.52 14.54
N ASP A 150 -6.77 26.58 13.32
CA ASP A 150 -7.94 25.81 12.90
C ASP A 150 -7.53 24.63 12.06
N LEU A 151 -8.08 23.44 12.37
CA LEU A 151 -7.92 22.25 11.55
C LEU A 151 -9.16 22.07 10.68
N VAL A 152 -8.99 22.19 9.37
CA VAL A 152 -10.05 21.94 8.40
C VAL A 152 -9.88 20.54 7.83
N LEU A 153 -10.88 19.69 8.03
CA LEU A 153 -10.92 18.32 7.48
C LEU A 153 -11.82 18.31 6.25
N SER A 154 -11.27 17.82 5.14
CA SER A 154 -12.03 17.60 3.90
C SER A 154 -12.31 16.11 3.71
N TYR A 155 -13.57 15.76 3.49
CA TYR A 155 -14.02 14.38 3.26
C TYR A 155 -14.29 14.15 1.77
N TRP A 156 -13.72 13.09 1.22
CA TRP A 156 -13.79 12.77 -0.21
C TRP A 156 -15.09 12.08 -0.65
N MET A 157 -15.87 11.57 0.29
CA MET A 157 -17.01 10.69 0.01
C MET A 157 -18.39 11.30 0.33
N GLY A 158 -18.51 12.62 0.44
CA GLY A 158 -19.78 13.30 0.66
C GLY A 158 -20.48 12.96 1.99
N PRO A 159 -21.72 13.42 2.19
CA PRO A 159 -22.41 13.32 3.47
C PRO A 159 -22.99 11.94 3.82
N HIS A 160 -22.65 10.90 3.10
CA HIS A 160 -23.23 9.55 3.24
C HIS A 160 -22.21 8.49 3.68
N ILE A 161 -21.40 8.80 4.67
CA ILE A 161 -20.65 7.80 5.43
C ILE A 161 -21.31 7.66 6.80
#